data_99f1152a12075e38975b4381f07cd75e
#
_entry.id   99f1152a12075e38975b4381f07cd75e
#
_cell.length_a   1.000
_cell.length_b   1.000
_cell.length_c   1.000
_cell.angle_alpha   90.00
_cell.angle_beta   90.00
_cell.angle_gamma   90.00
#
_symmetry.space_group_name_H-M   'P 1'
#
loop_
_entity.id
_entity.type
_entity.pdbx_description
1 polymer ?
#
loop_
_entity_poly.entity_id
_entity_poly.type
_entity_poly.pdbx_seq_one_letter_code
_entity_poly.pdbx_strand_id
1 'polypeptide(L)'
;DRANDFIKKYSGGMKRRVNIGVALLHKPQVIYMDEPTVGIDPQSRRSILDNVIALKNKGMTVLYTTHYMEEAQELSDHIAIMDHGKIIAGGTNEELVRIVGALDRITVTINAESARVIEGWKTVQGVKKITAEDGTLTILADDSNRVLPRLFEAAAAGGVRITSVNVQEPNLESVFLHLTGRALRD
;
A
#
# COMPACT_ATOMS: atom_id res chain seq x y z
N ASP A 1 30.78 -12.37 10.40
CA ASP A 1 32.19 -11.96 10.24
C ASP A 1 32.55 -10.61 10.86
N ARG A 2 31.58 -9.87 11.42
CA ARG A 2 31.83 -8.53 12.00
C ARG A 2 31.59 -8.45 13.53
N ALA A 3 31.47 -9.58 14.19
CA ALA A 3 31.17 -9.63 15.63
C ALA A 3 32.23 -8.93 16.51
N ASN A 4 33.48 -8.85 16.02
CA ASN A 4 34.58 -8.21 16.73
C ASN A 4 34.80 -6.73 16.34
N ASP A 5 33.99 -6.18 15.45
CA ASP A 5 34.10 -4.76 15.05
C ASP A 5 33.39 -3.86 16.07
N PHE A 6 33.94 -2.68 16.27
CA PHE A 6 33.28 -1.67 17.08
C PHE A 6 31.97 -1.22 16.42
N ILE A 7 30.87 -1.11 17.18
CA ILE A 7 29.51 -0.73 16.70
C ILE A 7 29.53 0.62 15.95
N LYS A 8 30.43 1.55 16.32
CA LYS A 8 30.55 2.83 15.60
C LYS A 8 30.90 2.68 14.12
N LYS A 9 31.54 1.57 13.74
CA LYS A 9 31.91 1.24 12.34
C LYS A 9 30.79 0.54 11.56
N TYR A 10 29.67 0.21 12.22
CA TYR A 10 28.53 -0.46 11.60
C TYR A 10 27.76 0.51 10.68
N SER A 11 27.18 -0.03 9.60
CA SER A 11 26.22 0.70 8.78
C SER A 11 24.95 1.04 9.59
N GLY A 12 24.10 1.93 9.08
CA GLY A 12 22.83 2.28 9.71
C GLY A 12 21.97 1.04 9.95
N GLY A 13 21.81 0.20 8.94
CA GLY A 13 21.06 -1.06 9.05
C GLY A 13 21.65 -2.06 10.04
N MET A 14 22.99 -2.15 10.13
CA MET A 14 23.65 -2.99 11.17
C MET A 14 23.37 -2.46 12.57
N LYS A 15 23.49 -1.14 12.79
CA LYS A 15 23.19 -0.52 14.08
C LYS A 15 21.74 -0.75 14.49
N ARG A 16 20.79 -0.59 13.56
CA ARG A 16 19.36 -0.82 13.83
C ARG A 16 19.10 -2.28 14.24
N ARG A 17 19.69 -3.25 13.54
CA ARG A 17 19.56 -4.67 13.90
C ARG A 17 20.17 -5.00 15.27
N VAL A 18 21.30 -4.37 15.64
CA VAL A 18 21.88 -4.50 16.98
C VAL A 18 20.94 -3.94 18.04
N ASN A 19 20.33 -2.76 17.80
CA ASN A 19 19.36 -2.17 18.74
C ASN A 19 18.15 -3.08 18.96
N ILE A 20 17.60 -3.68 17.89
CA ILE A 20 16.52 -4.67 17.99
C ILE A 20 16.99 -5.88 18.80
N GLY A 21 18.19 -6.40 18.52
CA GLY A 21 18.78 -7.52 19.26
C GLY A 21 18.93 -7.24 20.75
N VAL A 22 19.40 -6.04 21.12
CA VAL A 22 19.51 -5.60 22.52
C VAL A 22 18.14 -5.56 23.20
N ALA A 23 17.12 -5.02 22.53
CA ALA A 23 15.75 -4.96 23.04
C ALA A 23 15.14 -6.36 23.28
N LEU A 24 15.64 -7.39 22.60
CA LEU A 24 15.15 -8.77 22.71
C LEU A 24 15.87 -9.61 23.78
N LEU A 25 16.99 -9.13 24.35
CA LEU A 25 17.82 -9.92 25.28
C LEU A 25 17.06 -10.39 26.52
N HIS A 26 16.13 -9.58 27.02
CA HIS A 26 15.35 -9.88 28.22
C HIS A 26 14.02 -10.62 27.92
N LYS A 27 13.83 -11.08 26.67
CA LYS A 27 12.65 -11.84 26.21
C LYS A 27 11.33 -11.11 26.51
N PRO A 28 11.14 -9.87 26.04
CA PRO A 28 9.92 -9.10 26.31
C PRO A 28 8.70 -9.76 25.66
N GLN A 29 7.51 -9.50 26.23
CA GLN A 29 6.24 -9.86 25.60
C GLN A 29 5.78 -8.82 24.58
N VAL A 30 6.21 -7.56 24.77
CA VAL A 30 5.87 -6.42 23.92
C VAL A 30 7.14 -5.69 23.52
N ILE A 31 7.27 -5.33 22.25
CA ILE A 31 8.36 -4.49 21.75
C ILE A 31 7.77 -3.27 21.03
N TYR A 32 8.38 -2.10 21.26
CA TYR A 32 8.06 -0.85 20.56
C TYR A 32 9.15 -0.58 19.53
N MET A 33 8.75 -0.37 18.29
CA MET A 33 9.65 -0.05 17.17
C MET A 33 9.18 1.24 16.51
N ASP A 34 9.92 2.32 16.80
CA ASP A 34 9.62 3.63 16.25
C ASP A 34 10.43 3.85 14.98
N GLU A 35 9.73 3.91 13.84
CA GLU A 35 10.26 4.09 12.49
C GLU A 35 11.56 3.30 12.22
N PRO A 36 11.57 1.96 12.42
CA PRO A 36 12.82 1.20 12.45
C PRO A 36 13.55 1.11 11.08
N THR A 37 12.90 1.48 9.99
CA THR A 37 13.40 1.37 8.61
C THR A 37 13.78 2.70 7.99
N VAL A 38 13.51 3.81 8.66
CA VAL A 38 13.82 5.15 8.14
C VAL A 38 15.34 5.34 7.99
N GLY A 39 15.76 5.81 6.81
CA GLY A 39 17.17 6.02 6.48
C GLY A 39 17.99 4.75 6.32
N ILE A 40 17.35 3.60 6.10
CA ILE A 40 17.99 2.29 5.94
C ILE A 40 17.95 1.87 4.47
N ASP A 41 19.02 1.22 4.01
CA ASP A 41 19.09 0.67 2.66
C ASP A 41 18.03 -0.43 2.43
N PRO A 42 17.58 -0.65 1.16
CA PRO A 42 16.48 -1.59 0.87
C PRO A 42 16.72 -3.02 1.37
N GLN A 43 17.96 -3.52 1.31
CA GLN A 43 18.29 -4.86 1.76
C GLN A 43 18.18 -4.98 3.29
N SER A 44 18.70 -3.99 4.02
CA SER A 44 18.59 -3.94 5.48
C SER A 44 17.14 -3.70 5.92
N ARG A 45 16.37 -2.87 5.18
CA ARG A 45 14.92 -2.68 5.40
C ARG A 45 14.20 -4.03 5.33
N ARG A 46 14.35 -4.77 4.24
CA ARG A 46 13.71 -6.09 4.09
C ARG A 46 14.06 -7.02 5.26
N SER A 47 15.34 -7.09 5.64
CA SER A 47 15.77 -7.91 6.77
C SER A 47 15.12 -7.52 8.11
N ILE A 48 14.85 -6.22 8.34
CA ILE A 48 14.14 -5.76 9.54
C ILE A 48 12.68 -6.22 9.50
N LEU A 49 11.98 -6.04 8.37
CA LEU A 49 10.59 -6.47 8.21
C LEU A 49 10.44 -7.98 8.41
N ASP A 50 11.32 -8.79 7.82
CA ASP A 50 11.33 -10.24 8.00
C ASP A 50 11.52 -10.64 9.49
N ASN A 51 12.39 -9.92 10.21
CA ASN A 51 12.56 -10.14 11.64
C ASN A 51 11.30 -9.80 12.45
N VAL A 52 10.61 -8.70 12.11
CA VAL A 52 9.34 -8.31 12.75
C VAL A 52 8.28 -9.40 12.54
N ILE A 53 8.13 -9.88 11.31
CA ILE A 53 7.23 -10.99 10.99
C ILE A 53 7.58 -12.24 11.80
N ALA A 54 8.86 -12.58 11.89
CA ALA A 54 9.31 -13.73 12.66
C ALA A 54 9.02 -13.59 14.17
N LEU A 55 9.13 -12.38 14.74
CA LEU A 55 8.79 -12.10 16.14
C LEU A 55 7.28 -12.23 16.38
N LYS A 56 6.47 -11.65 15.51
CA LYS A 56 5.01 -11.76 15.51
C LYS A 56 4.57 -13.22 15.46
N ASN A 57 5.13 -14.03 14.54
CA ASN A 57 4.81 -15.45 14.40
C ASN A 57 5.20 -16.29 15.63
N LYS A 58 6.11 -15.79 16.46
CA LYS A 58 6.46 -16.39 17.77
C LYS A 58 5.55 -15.92 18.92
N GLY A 59 4.51 -15.15 18.63
CA GLY A 59 3.54 -14.66 19.60
C GLY A 59 3.95 -13.39 20.33
N MET A 60 4.97 -12.66 19.85
CA MET A 60 5.35 -11.37 20.42
C MET A 60 4.40 -10.27 19.96
N THR A 61 3.98 -9.42 20.87
CA THR A 61 3.24 -8.19 20.51
C THR A 61 4.24 -7.12 20.05
N VAL A 62 4.03 -6.59 18.85
CA VAL A 62 4.87 -5.53 18.27
C VAL A 62 4.03 -4.29 18.07
N LEU A 63 4.39 -3.17 18.71
CA LEU A 63 3.90 -1.85 18.34
C LEU A 63 4.92 -1.22 17.38
N TYR A 64 4.49 -1.03 16.15
CA TYR A 64 5.34 -0.56 15.05
C TYR A 64 4.82 0.77 14.52
N THR A 65 5.65 1.81 14.51
CA THR A 65 5.29 3.08 13.86
C THR A 65 6.02 3.19 12.53
N THR A 66 5.34 3.69 11.53
CA THR A 66 5.90 3.96 10.20
C THR A 66 5.04 4.98 9.46
N HIS A 67 5.63 5.72 8.54
CA HIS A 67 4.93 6.49 7.52
C HIS A 67 4.90 5.76 6.17
N TYR A 68 5.50 4.57 6.07
CA TYR A 68 5.41 3.71 4.88
C TYR A 68 4.18 2.82 4.97
N MET A 69 3.16 3.12 4.17
CA MET A 69 1.87 2.40 4.21
C MET A 69 2.01 0.91 3.85
N GLU A 70 2.94 0.59 2.95
CA GLU A 70 3.23 -0.79 2.56
C GLU A 70 3.74 -1.62 3.75
N GLU A 71 4.57 -1.04 4.63
CA GLU A 71 5.03 -1.72 5.84
C GLU A 71 3.87 -1.97 6.81
N ALA A 72 3.00 -0.96 7.00
CA ALA A 72 1.82 -1.11 7.83
C ALA A 72 0.90 -2.21 7.31
N GLN A 73 0.67 -2.27 6.00
CA GLN A 73 -0.15 -3.31 5.37
C GLN A 73 0.47 -4.70 5.51
N GLU A 74 1.79 -4.83 5.34
CA GLU A 74 2.48 -6.12 5.39
C GLU A 74 2.59 -6.69 6.82
N LEU A 75 2.85 -5.82 7.81
CA LEU A 75 3.22 -6.25 9.15
C LEU A 75 2.04 -6.38 10.11
N SER A 76 1.00 -5.55 9.94
CA SER A 76 0.04 -5.30 11.01
C SER A 76 -1.23 -6.14 10.92
N ASP A 77 -1.70 -6.64 12.06
CA ASP A 77 -3.04 -7.21 12.21
C ASP A 77 -4.08 -6.10 12.43
N HIS A 78 -3.67 -5.04 13.14
CA HIS A 78 -4.47 -3.85 13.38
C HIS A 78 -3.62 -2.61 13.13
N ILE A 79 -4.22 -1.61 12.51
CA ILE A 79 -3.59 -0.35 12.11
C ILE A 79 -4.35 0.79 12.78
N ALA A 80 -3.62 1.75 13.32
CA ALA A 80 -4.17 3.02 13.78
C ALA A 80 -3.57 4.15 12.95
N ILE A 81 -4.42 4.94 12.32
CA ILE A 81 -4.02 6.15 11.57
C ILE A 81 -4.05 7.33 12.53
N MET A 82 -2.92 8.02 12.62
CA MET A 82 -2.74 9.17 13.51
C MET A 82 -2.50 10.44 12.71
N ASP A 83 -3.20 11.51 13.06
CA ASP A 83 -2.98 12.85 12.53
C ASP A 83 -3.10 13.88 13.67
N HIS A 84 -2.21 14.89 13.67
CA HIS A 84 -2.17 15.93 14.71
C HIS A 84 -2.23 15.38 16.16
N GLY A 85 -1.54 14.26 16.43
CA GLY A 85 -1.48 13.65 17.77
C GLY A 85 -2.77 12.93 18.21
N LYS A 86 -3.72 12.71 17.29
CA LYS A 86 -4.96 11.99 17.55
C LYS A 86 -5.09 10.78 16.62
N ILE A 87 -5.62 9.67 17.14
CA ILE A 87 -6.04 8.56 16.31
C ILE A 87 -7.33 8.97 15.60
N ILE A 88 -7.31 9.00 14.27
CA ILE A 88 -8.42 9.40 13.42
C ILE A 88 -9.16 8.22 12.79
N ALA A 89 -8.52 7.06 12.70
CA ALA A 89 -9.13 5.79 12.31
C ALA A 89 -8.33 4.62 12.87
N GLY A 90 -8.97 3.46 13.05
CA GLY A 90 -8.31 2.23 13.48
C GLY A 90 -9.11 1.00 13.09
N GLY A 91 -8.42 -0.09 12.79
CA GLY A 91 -9.01 -1.35 12.37
C GLY A 91 -8.04 -2.26 11.63
N THR A 92 -8.54 -3.33 11.03
CA THR A 92 -7.77 -4.14 10.08
C THR A 92 -7.56 -3.36 8.78
N ASN A 93 -6.64 -3.83 7.92
CA ASN A 93 -6.41 -3.22 6.62
C ASN A 93 -7.71 -3.16 5.79
N GLU A 94 -8.48 -4.26 5.76
CA GLU A 94 -9.74 -4.31 5.01
C GLU A 94 -10.81 -3.36 5.58
N GLU A 95 -10.90 -3.22 6.89
CA GLU A 95 -11.84 -2.28 7.54
C GLU A 95 -11.51 -0.84 7.17
N LEU A 96 -10.22 -0.47 7.20
CA LEU A 96 -9.77 0.87 6.86
C LEU A 96 -9.97 1.18 5.38
N VAL A 97 -9.63 0.26 4.49
CA VAL A 97 -9.81 0.44 3.04
C VAL A 97 -11.27 0.65 2.68
N ARG A 98 -12.22 0.03 3.40
CA ARG A 98 -13.67 0.26 3.19
C ARG A 98 -14.11 1.70 3.44
N ILE A 99 -13.36 2.48 4.23
CA ILE A 99 -13.68 3.91 4.51
C ILE A 99 -13.68 4.74 3.21
N VAL A 100 -12.76 4.47 2.29
CA VAL A 100 -12.65 5.21 1.01
C VAL A 100 -13.54 4.69 -0.09
N GLY A 101 -14.33 3.63 0.20
CA GLY A 101 -15.12 2.93 -0.80
C GLY A 101 -14.26 1.92 -1.58
N ALA A 102 -14.76 0.70 -1.64
CA ALA A 102 -14.04 -0.45 -2.22
C ALA A 102 -14.07 -0.45 -3.76
N LEU A 103 -13.77 0.68 -4.41
CA LEU A 103 -13.75 0.75 -5.88
C LEU A 103 -12.31 0.82 -6.38
N ASP A 104 -11.97 -0.14 -7.22
CA ASP A 104 -10.72 -0.14 -7.96
C ASP A 104 -10.72 1.01 -8.98
N ARG A 105 -9.59 1.66 -9.11
CA ARG A 105 -9.33 2.66 -10.12
C ARG A 105 -8.54 2.03 -11.26
N ILE A 106 -9.16 1.93 -12.44
CA ILE A 106 -8.53 1.45 -13.66
C ILE A 106 -8.28 2.65 -14.56
N THR A 107 -7.04 2.96 -14.84
CA THR A 107 -6.64 4.02 -15.77
C THR A 107 -6.21 3.39 -17.07
N VAL A 108 -6.89 3.75 -18.17
CA VAL A 108 -6.68 3.17 -19.49
C VAL A 108 -6.36 4.27 -20.50
N THR A 109 -5.28 4.09 -21.27
CA THR A 109 -4.96 4.94 -22.42
C THR A 109 -5.33 4.21 -23.72
N ILE A 110 -6.01 4.89 -24.62
CA ILE A 110 -6.47 4.34 -25.89
C ILE A 110 -5.98 5.20 -27.07
N ASN A 111 -5.93 4.60 -28.26
CA ASN A 111 -5.45 5.26 -29.49
C ASN A 111 -6.58 5.84 -30.37
N ALA A 112 -7.79 5.95 -29.85
CA ALA A 112 -8.96 6.38 -30.62
C ALA A 112 -9.78 7.43 -29.84
N GLU A 113 -10.72 8.09 -30.53
CA GLU A 113 -11.69 8.96 -29.87
C GLU A 113 -12.50 8.18 -28.83
N SER A 114 -12.48 8.66 -27.61
CA SER A 114 -12.98 7.97 -26.41
C SER A 114 -14.51 7.74 -26.40
N ALA A 115 -15.29 8.53 -27.14
CA ALA A 115 -16.75 8.57 -27.02
C ALA A 115 -17.44 7.22 -27.27
N ARG A 116 -17.04 6.49 -28.34
CA ARG A 116 -17.67 5.18 -28.69
C ARG A 116 -17.33 4.08 -27.67
N VAL A 117 -16.12 4.11 -27.14
CA VAL A 117 -15.65 3.11 -26.17
C VAL A 117 -16.31 3.35 -24.82
N ILE A 118 -16.45 4.58 -24.39
CA ILE A 118 -17.08 4.95 -23.11
C ILE A 118 -18.50 4.39 -23.03
N GLU A 119 -19.30 4.51 -24.09
CA GLU A 119 -20.67 3.98 -24.09
C GLU A 119 -20.70 2.46 -23.94
N GLY A 120 -19.83 1.73 -24.62
CA GLY A 120 -19.70 0.29 -24.46
C GLY A 120 -19.21 -0.11 -23.05
N TRP A 121 -18.28 0.63 -22.51
CA TRP A 121 -17.72 0.35 -21.19
C TRP A 121 -18.66 0.68 -20.02
N LYS A 122 -19.55 1.67 -20.18
CA LYS A 122 -20.60 1.97 -19.21
C LYS A 122 -21.57 0.81 -18.99
N THR A 123 -21.75 -0.05 -19.98
CA THR A 123 -22.64 -1.21 -19.90
C THR A 123 -21.97 -2.42 -19.24
N VAL A 124 -20.67 -2.40 -19.02
CA VAL A 124 -19.92 -3.49 -18.39
C VAL A 124 -20.31 -3.60 -16.92
N GLN A 125 -20.81 -4.76 -16.53
CA GLN A 125 -21.19 -5.03 -15.14
C GLN A 125 -19.99 -4.88 -14.21
N GLY A 126 -20.15 -4.10 -13.15
CA GLY A 126 -19.08 -3.76 -12.19
C GLY A 126 -18.45 -2.40 -12.40
N VAL A 127 -18.64 -1.76 -13.55
CA VAL A 127 -18.24 -0.37 -13.79
C VAL A 127 -19.22 0.58 -13.09
N LYS A 128 -18.71 1.51 -12.30
CA LYS A 128 -19.50 2.50 -11.55
C LYS A 128 -19.43 3.89 -12.17
N LYS A 129 -18.24 4.27 -12.62
CA LYS A 129 -18.01 5.60 -13.19
C LYS A 129 -16.89 5.55 -14.21
N ILE A 130 -17.03 6.32 -15.28
CA ILE A 130 -15.96 6.54 -16.24
C ILE A 130 -15.81 8.06 -16.41
N THR A 131 -14.56 8.52 -16.33
CA THR A 131 -14.16 9.90 -16.65
C THR A 131 -13.09 9.86 -17.73
N ALA A 132 -13.13 10.81 -18.66
CA ALA A 132 -12.15 10.94 -19.72
C ALA A 132 -11.45 12.28 -19.58
N GLU A 133 -10.13 12.28 -19.63
CA GLU A 133 -9.29 13.47 -19.57
C GLU A 133 -8.03 13.22 -20.41
N ASP A 134 -7.74 14.11 -21.35
CA ASP A 134 -6.53 14.10 -22.20
C ASP A 134 -6.17 12.74 -22.81
N GLY A 135 -7.17 12.00 -23.36
CA GLY A 135 -6.94 10.69 -23.97
C GLY A 135 -6.77 9.52 -23.00
N THR A 136 -6.91 9.80 -21.71
CA THR A 136 -6.86 8.82 -20.64
C THR A 136 -8.25 8.63 -20.04
N LEU A 137 -8.67 7.38 -19.88
CA LEU A 137 -9.94 7.00 -19.27
C LEU A 137 -9.70 6.48 -17.88
N THR A 138 -10.34 7.09 -16.89
CA THR A 138 -10.36 6.58 -15.51
C THR A 138 -11.69 5.92 -15.25
N ILE A 139 -11.65 4.65 -14.88
CA ILE A 139 -12.79 3.79 -14.61
C ILE A 139 -12.77 3.42 -13.13
N LEU A 140 -13.86 3.65 -12.42
CA LEU A 140 -14.08 3.13 -11.08
C LEU A 140 -14.93 1.86 -11.18
N ALA A 141 -14.46 0.77 -10.60
CA ALA A 141 -15.06 -0.55 -10.71
C ALA A 141 -15.10 -1.28 -9.35
N ASP A 142 -16.08 -2.18 -9.19
CA ASP A 142 -16.21 -3.00 -7.96
C ASP A 142 -15.05 -4.00 -7.78
N ASP A 143 -14.53 -4.53 -8.89
CA ASP A 143 -13.48 -5.55 -8.92
C ASP A 143 -12.81 -5.51 -10.29
N SER A 144 -11.61 -5.01 -10.34
CA SER A 144 -10.83 -4.82 -11.56
C SER A 144 -10.56 -6.15 -12.27
N ASN A 145 -10.34 -7.24 -11.54
CA ASN A 145 -10.07 -8.56 -12.11
C ASN A 145 -11.26 -9.10 -12.92
N ARG A 146 -12.49 -8.75 -12.51
CA ARG A 146 -13.72 -9.13 -13.24
C ARG A 146 -14.05 -8.20 -14.38
N VAL A 147 -13.72 -6.92 -14.22
CA VAL A 147 -14.10 -5.86 -15.17
C VAL A 147 -13.13 -5.78 -16.33
N LEU A 148 -11.81 -5.89 -16.09
CA LEU A 148 -10.78 -5.76 -17.11
C LEU A 148 -10.98 -6.67 -18.34
N PRO A 149 -11.23 -7.98 -18.22
CA PRO A 149 -11.43 -8.82 -19.40
C PRO A 149 -12.56 -8.31 -20.31
N ARG A 150 -13.66 -7.86 -19.70
CA ARG A 150 -14.82 -7.32 -20.42
C ARG A 150 -14.54 -5.97 -21.09
N LEU A 151 -13.71 -5.12 -20.45
CA LEU A 151 -13.25 -3.87 -21.07
C LEU A 151 -12.39 -4.16 -22.30
N PHE A 152 -11.50 -5.16 -22.23
CA PHE A 152 -10.68 -5.56 -23.38
C PHE A 152 -11.54 -6.13 -24.51
N GLU A 153 -12.50 -6.99 -24.22
CA GLU A 153 -13.45 -7.55 -25.21
C GLU A 153 -14.24 -6.45 -25.90
N ALA A 154 -14.79 -5.50 -25.13
CA ALA A 154 -15.55 -4.38 -25.68
C ALA A 154 -14.67 -3.43 -26.51
N ALA A 155 -13.42 -3.20 -26.10
CA ALA A 155 -12.48 -2.40 -26.88
C ALA A 155 -12.14 -3.09 -28.22
N ALA A 156 -11.86 -4.39 -28.20
CA ALA A 156 -11.57 -5.17 -29.39
C ALA A 156 -12.76 -5.18 -30.38
N ALA A 157 -13.98 -5.37 -29.88
CA ALA A 157 -15.22 -5.30 -30.68
C ALA A 157 -15.43 -3.90 -31.29
N GLY A 158 -15.02 -2.85 -30.60
CA GLY A 158 -15.07 -1.45 -31.08
C GLY A 158 -13.90 -1.05 -31.99
N GLY A 159 -12.94 -1.96 -32.25
CA GLY A 159 -11.75 -1.65 -33.06
C GLY A 159 -10.78 -0.68 -32.36
N VAL A 160 -10.84 -0.57 -31.05
CA VAL A 160 -10.01 0.33 -30.27
C VAL A 160 -8.83 -0.42 -29.63
N ARG A 161 -7.65 0.15 -29.78
CA ARG A 161 -6.43 -0.41 -29.17
C ARG A 161 -6.16 0.26 -27.84
N ILE A 162 -6.09 -0.56 -26.80
CA ILE A 162 -5.59 -0.14 -25.48
C ILE A 162 -4.07 -0.13 -25.53
N THR A 163 -3.45 0.96 -25.14
CA THR A 163 -1.98 1.16 -25.16
C THR A 163 -1.36 1.06 -23.78
N SER A 164 -2.13 1.39 -22.73
CA SER A 164 -1.68 1.28 -21.34
C SER A 164 -2.86 0.97 -20.44
N VAL A 165 -2.63 0.16 -19.43
CA VAL A 165 -3.57 -0.09 -18.33
C VAL A 165 -2.80 -0.01 -17.03
N ASN A 166 -3.31 0.79 -16.08
CA ASN A 166 -2.84 0.83 -14.71
C ASN A 166 -4.02 0.58 -13.78
N VAL A 167 -3.84 -0.33 -12.85
CA VAL A 167 -4.85 -0.67 -11.84
C VAL A 167 -4.34 -0.24 -10.48
N GLN A 168 -5.15 0.50 -9.77
CA GLN A 168 -4.91 0.90 -8.39
C GLN A 168 -6.08 0.40 -7.54
N GLU A 169 -5.80 -0.60 -6.74
CA GLU A 169 -6.72 -1.02 -5.69
C GLU A 169 -6.68 -0.01 -4.55
N PRO A 170 -7.80 0.20 -3.84
CA PRO A 170 -7.82 1.03 -2.64
C PRO A 170 -6.80 0.51 -1.62
N ASN A 171 -5.99 1.40 -1.09
CA ASN A 171 -4.92 1.08 -0.16
C ASN A 171 -4.90 2.08 1.01
N LEU A 172 -4.06 1.86 2.00
CA LEU A 172 -3.93 2.75 3.16
C LEU A 172 -3.54 4.18 2.80
N GLU A 173 -2.81 4.39 1.72
CA GLU A 173 -2.46 5.73 1.24
C GLU A 173 -3.72 6.50 0.81
N SER A 174 -4.62 5.83 0.07
CA SER A 174 -5.93 6.38 -0.30
C SER A 174 -6.77 6.71 0.94
N VAL A 175 -6.73 5.85 1.97
CA VAL A 175 -7.42 6.07 3.25
C VAL A 175 -6.86 7.30 3.95
N PHE A 176 -5.54 7.39 4.08
CA PHE A 176 -4.89 8.51 4.73
C PHE A 176 -5.20 9.84 4.02
N LEU A 177 -5.07 9.87 2.69
CA LEU A 177 -5.41 11.04 1.87
C LEU A 177 -6.89 11.45 2.05
N HIS A 178 -7.80 10.48 2.07
CA HIS A 178 -9.23 10.74 2.25
C HIS A 178 -9.53 11.36 3.63
N LEU A 179 -8.93 10.81 4.69
CA LEU A 179 -9.19 11.25 6.06
C LEU A 179 -8.52 12.58 6.41
N THR A 180 -7.34 12.86 5.85
CA THR A 180 -6.55 14.06 6.19
C THR A 180 -6.68 15.18 5.15
N GLY A 181 -7.17 14.89 3.95
CA GLY A 181 -7.24 15.82 2.82
C GLY A 181 -5.87 16.18 2.23
N ARG A 182 -4.81 15.49 2.63
CA ARG A 182 -3.42 15.76 2.18
C ARG A 182 -2.63 14.46 2.07
N ALA A 183 -1.71 14.40 1.10
CA ALA A 183 -0.77 13.30 0.99
C ALA A 183 0.20 13.26 2.20
N LEU A 184 0.79 12.08 2.43
CA LEU A 184 1.87 11.95 3.39
C LEU A 184 2.99 12.95 3.06
N ARG A 185 3.55 13.56 4.07
CA ARG A 185 4.76 14.38 3.91
C ARG A 185 5.96 13.43 3.99
N ASP A 186 6.77 13.47 2.95
CA ASP A 186 8.10 12.84 2.93
C ASP A 186 9.00 13.43 4.01
#